data_757e179948bc68e3f64ad7b8b9f4d24f
#
_entry.id   757e179948bc68e3f64ad7b8b9f4d24f
#
_cell.length_a   1.000
_cell.length_b   1.000
_cell.length_c   1.000
_cell.angle_alpha   90.00
_cell.angle_beta   90.00
_cell.angle_gamma   90.00
#
_symmetry.space_group_name_H-M   'P 1'
#
loop_
_entity.id
_entity.type
_entity.pdbx_description
1 polymer ?
#
loop_
_entity_poly.entity_id
_entity_poly.type
_entity_poly.pdbx_seq_one_letter_code
_entity_poly.pdbx_strand_id
1 'polypeptide(L)'
;TINIMLAAVRAKGKTVIDNAAKEPEIVNVATFLNNMGAKIKGAGTNVITITGVDYLHKSFHEVIPDRIEAGTYVIIGALLGENLTIKNLIPSHIESLTSKLIEAGVEMNISEDSITIEKRGKYKAVSIKTLPYPGFPTDLQQPLIPFLTQCHGISTVEETIWENRFQNVYDTNRMGANIIVKDNRIAKIKGVTKLTGKNVTATDLRGGASMLICGLIAEGITTIDNVKYILRGYDDICGKLSKVGAKIELI
;
A
#
# COMPACT_ATOMS: atom_id res chain seq x y z
N THR A 1 -2.84 -3.64 17.65
CA THR A 1 -4.20 -4.20 17.85
C THR A 1 -4.20 -5.72 17.70
N ILE A 2 -3.78 -6.29 16.54
CA ILE A 2 -3.85 -7.74 16.29
C ILE A 2 -3.12 -8.56 17.35
N ASN A 3 -1.87 -8.22 17.69
CA ASN A 3 -1.09 -8.97 18.69
C ASN A 3 -1.77 -9.02 20.06
N ILE A 4 -2.37 -7.89 20.50
CA ILE A 4 -3.15 -7.86 21.75
C ILE A 4 -4.40 -8.72 21.62
N MET A 5 -5.10 -8.65 20.49
CA MET A 5 -6.30 -9.45 20.20
C MET A 5 -5.96 -10.96 20.29
N LEU A 6 -4.89 -11.41 19.62
CA LEU A 6 -4.44 -12.81 19.65
C LEU A 6 -4.09 -13.28 21.07
N ALA A 7 -3.44 -12.44 21.87
CA ALA A 7 -3.11 -12.76 23.26
C ALA A 7 -4.35 -12.80 24.16
N ALA A 8 -5.30 -11.87 23.93
CA ALA A 8 -6.47 -11.68 24.80
C ALA A 8 -7.55 -12.76 24.65
N VAL A 9 -7.66 -13.43 23.49
CA VAL A 9 -8.74 -14.41 23.24
C VAL A 9 -8.71 -15.60 24.22
N ARG A 10 -7.56 -15.87 24.84
CA ARG A 10 -7.41 -16.93 25.87
C ARG A 10 -7.06 -16.39 27.26
N ALA A 11 -6.97 -15.07 27.42
CA ALA A 11 -6.75 -14.47 28.72
C ALA A 11 -8.01 -14.58 29.60
N LYS A 12 -7.87 -14.91 30.88
CA LYS A 12 -9.01 -14.97 31.79
C LYS A 12 -9.63 -13.58 31.96
N GLY A 13 -10.97 -13.53 31.92
CA GLY A 13 -11.74 -12.32 32.13
C GLY A 13 -11.99 -11.52 30.83
N LYS A 14 -12.06 -10.20 30.95
CA LYS A 14 -12.40 -9.28 29.87
C LYS A 14 -11.25 -8.33 29.58
N THR A 15 -10.86 -8.23 28.32
CA THR A 15 -9.88 -7.28 27.82
C THR A 15 -10.60 -6.23 26.96
N VAL A 16 -10.26 -4.95 27.15
CA VAL A 16 -10.75 -3.85 26.33
C VAL A 16 -9.54 -3.20 25.68
N ILE A 17 -9.55 -3.10 24.36
CA ILE A 17 -8.57 -2.35 23.56
C ILE A 17 -9.25 -1.05 23.18
N ASP A 18 -8.81 0.05 23.77
CA ASP A 18 -9.23 1.40 23.42
C ASP A 18 -8.28 2.00 22.37
N ASN A 19 -8.79 2.91 21.55
CA ASN A 19 -8.08 3.45 20.40
C ASN A 19 -7.53 2.34 19.47
N ALA A 20 -8.35 1.34 19.21
CA ALA A 20 -8.02 0.20 18.37
C ALA A 20 -7.90 0.61 16.90
N ALA A 21 -6.99 -0.05 16.18
CA ALA A 21 -6.88 0.05 14.73
C ALA A 21 -8.15 -0.51 14.06
N LYS A 22 -8.54 0.04 12.91
CA LYS A 22 -9.83 -0.23 12.23
C LYS A 22 -9.67 -0.87 10.86
N GLU A 23 -8.45 -1.13 10.44
CA GLU A 23 -8.12 -1.68 9.13
C GLU A 23 -8.91 -2.97 8.86
N PRO A 24 -9.27 -3.25 7.60
CA PRO A 24 -10.03 -4.44 7.22
C PRO A 24 -9.45 -5.76 7.72
N GLU A 25 -8.13 -5.86 7.77
CA GLU A 25 -7.40 -7.02 8.31
C GLU A 25 -7.67 -7.23 9.81
N ILE A 26 -7.95 -6.19 10.58
CA ILE A 26 -8.35 -6.30 12.00
C ILE A 26 -9.72 -7.00 12.09
N VAL A 27 -10.66 -6.56 11.26
CA VAL A 27 -12.01 -7.15 11.20
C VAL A 27 -11.93 -8.61 10.74
N ASN A 28 -11.08 -8.89 9.72
CA ASN A 28 -10.90 -10.22 9.18
C ASN A 28 -10.34 -11.20 10.24
N VAL A 29 -9.31 -10.78 10.99
CA VAL A 29 -8.75 -11.58 12.10
C VAL A 29 -9.77 -11.79 13.21
N ALA A 30 -10.54 -10.76 13.59
CA ALA A 30 -11.59 -10.90 14.60
C ALA A 30 -12.69 -11.89 14.15
N THR A 31 -13.09 -11.83 12.88
CA THR A 31 -14.06 -12.76 12.29
C THR A 31 -13.53 -14.19 12.33
N PHE A 32 -12.26 -14.39 11.91
CA PHE A 32 -11.61 -15.70 11.96
C PHE A 32 -11.62 -16.28 13.39
N LEU A 33 -11.17 -15.48 14.37
CA LEU A 33 -11.14 -15.91 15.77
C LEU A 33 -12.55 -16.20 16.31
N ASN A 34 -13.54 -15.37 15.98
CA ASN A 34 -14.93 -15.61 16.38
C ASN A 34 -15.50 -16.89 15.76
N ASN A 35 -15.16 -17.19 14.50
CA ASN A 35 -15.51 -18.47 13.86
C ASN A 35 -14.85 -19.66 14.55
N MET A 36 -13.73 -19.46 15.27
CA MET A 36 -13.08 -20.48 16.12
C MET A 36 -13.67 -20.54 17.54
N GLY A 37 -14.68 -19.73 17.88
CA GLY A 37 -15.33 -19.71 19.18
C GLY A 37 -14.83 -18.60 20.13
N ALA A 38 -14.01 -17.66 19.67
CA ALA A 38 -13.65 -16.48 20.45
C ALA A 38 -14.87 -15.56 20.67
N LYS A 39 -14.75 -14.63 21.62
CA LYS A 39 -15.79 -13.66 21.95
C LYS A 39 -15.24 -12.24 21.80
N ILE A 40 -15.14 -11.80 20.54
CA ILE A 40 -14.63 -10.48 20.15
C ILE A 40 -15.77 -9.63 19.62
N LYS A 41 -15.90 -8.39 20.11
CA LYS A 41 -16.88 -7.41 19.66
C LYS A 41 -16.19 -6.08 19.39
N GLY A 42 -16.74 -5.29 18.45
CA GLY A 42 -16.27 -3.93 18.14
C GLY A 42 -15.07 -3.86 17.19
N ALA A 43 -14.65 -4.97 16.55
CA ALA A 43 -13.64 -4.90 15.48
C ALA A 43 -14.10 -3.96 14.36
N GLY A 44 -13.20 -3.10 13.86
CA GLY A 44 -13.52 -2.02 12.92
C GLY A 44 -13.99 -0.72 13.58
N THR A 45 -14.09 -0.69 14.90
CA THR A 45 -14.39 0.54 15.68
C THR A 45 -13.20 0.94 16.56
N ASN A 46 -13.31 2.07 17.26
CA ASN A 46 -12.25 2.53 18.19
C ASN A 46 -12.07 1.62 19.40
N VAL A 47 -13.07 0.80 19.76
CA VAL A 47 -13.04 -0.01 20.97
C VAL A 47 -13.34 -1.47 20.64
N ILE A 48 -12.39 -2.35 20.95
CA ILE A 48 -12.56 -3.79 20.82
C ILE A 48 -12.66 -4.41 22.21
N THR A 49 -13.70 -5.19 22.44
CA THR A 49 -13.89 -5.93 23.68
C THR A 49 -13.74 -7.42 23.42
N ILE A 50 -12.93 -8.08 24.23
CA ILE A 50 -12.63 -9.51 24.13
C ILE A 50 -12.92 -10.16 25.46
N THR A 51 -13.75 -11.19 25.47
CA THR A 51 -13.94 -12.08 26.63
C THR A 51 -13.15 -13.35 26.38
N GLY A 52 -12.23 -13.67 27.24
CA GLY A 52 -11.39 -14.86 27.09
C GLY A 52 -12.20 -16.15 27.13
N VAL A 53 -11.71 -17.15 26.40
CA VAL A 53 -12.30 -18.50 26.30
C VAL A 53 -11.23 -19.54 26.62
N ASP A 54 -11.67 -20.71 27.13
CA ASP A 54 -10.74 -21.77 27.53
C ASP A 54 -10.09 -22.48 26.33
N TYR A 55 -10.76 -22.52 25.16
CA TYR A 55 -10.24 -23.14 23.94
C TYR A 55 -10.83 -22.52 22.69
N LEU A 56 -10.13 -22.70 21.57
CA LEU A 56 -10.58 -22.37 20.23
C LEU A 56 -10.66 -23.64 19.40
N HIS A 57 -11.73 -23.81 18.64
CA HIS A 57 -11.92 -24.96 17.77
C HIS A 57 -11.48 -24.67 16.33
N LYS A 58 -11.41 -25.71 15.51
CA LYS A 58 -11.12 -25.58 14.06
C LYS A 58 -12.20 -24.78 13.36
N SER A 59 -11.80 -23.98 12.39
CA SER A 59 -12.71 -23.21 11.53
C SER A 59 -12.15 -23.09 10.12
N PHE A 60 -13.04 -22.97 9.15
CA PHE A 60 -12.68 -22.51 7.81
C PHE A 60 -12.79 -21.00 7.77
N HIS A 61 -11.82 -20.37 7.09
CA HIS A 61 -11.82 -18.93 6.94
C HIS A 61 -11.14 -18.57 5.62
N GLU A 62 -11.78 -17.71 4.86
CA GLU A 62 -11.20 -17.10 3.67
C GLU A 62 -10.54 -15.78 4.06
N VAL A 63 -9.25 -15.65 3.76
CA VAL A 63 -8.49 -14.43 4.02
C VAL A 63 -8.83 -13.42 2.95
N ILE A 64 -9.14 -12.20 3.37
CA ILE A 64 -9.40 -11.09 2.42
C ILE A 64 -8.16 -10.77 1.59
N PRO A 65 -8.33 -10.27 0.34
CA PRO A 65 -7.22 -9.82 -0.50
C PRO A 65 -6.38 -8.73 0.17
N ASP A 66 -5.07 -8.75 -0.09
CA ASP A 66 -4.15 -7.71 0.40
C ASP A 66 -4.42 -6.38 -0.31
N ARG A 67 -5.00 -5.42 0.42
CA ARG A 67 -5.29 -4.09 -0.09
C ARG A 67 -4.05 -3.28 -0.47
N ILE A 68 -2.90 -3.54 0.17
CA ILE A 68 -1.67 -2.80 -0.10
C ILE A 68 -1.00 -3.34 -1.37
N GLU A 69 -1.00 -4.67 -1.56
CA GLU A 69 -0.57 -5.28 -2.83
C GLU A 69 -1.46 -4.78 -3.97
N ALA A 70 -2.78 -4.85 -3.81
CA ALA A 70 -3.74 -4.35 -4.81
C ALA A 70 -3.50 -2.86 -5.14
N GLY A 71 -3.37 -2.00 -4.12
CA GLY A 71 -3.08 -0.58 -4.31
C GLY A 71 -1.76 -0.32 -5.04
N THR A 72 -0.73 -1.13 -4.79
CA THR A 72 0.55 -1.04 -5.51
C THR A 72 0.36 -1.34 -7.00
N TYR A 73 -0.40 -2.39 -7.36
CA TYR A 73 -0.69 -2.68 -8.77
C TYR A 73 -1.59 -1.62 -9.42
N VAL A 74 -2.52 -1.01 -8.68
CA VAL A 74 -3.33 0.12 -9.18
C VAL A 74 -2.44 1.33 -9.51
N ILE A 75 -1.44 1.63 -8.67
CA ILE A 75 -0.46 2.69 -8.93
C ILE A 75 0.38 2.37 -10.19
N ILE A 76 0.86 1.12 -10.33
CA ILE A 76 1.60 0.67 -11.53
C ILE A 76 0.69 0.81 -12.76
N GLY A 77 -0.55 0.39 -12.67
CA GLY A 77 -1.54 0.52 -13.73
C GLY A 77 -1.76 1.99 -14.14
N ALA A 78 -1.89 2.89 -13.18
CA ALA A 78 -2.03 4.34 -13.45
C ALA A 78 -0.84 4.91 -14.23
N LEU A 79 0.37 4.40 -13.98
CA LEU A 79 1.59 4.86 -14.64
C LEU A 79 1.80 4.27 -16.03
N LEU A 80 1.48 3.00 -16.23
CA LEU A 80 1.93 2.19 -17.37
C LEU A 80 0.79 1.44 -18.07
N GLY A 81 -0.38 1.30 -17.42
CA GLY A 81 -1.45 0.46 -17.92
C GLY A 81 -2.20 1.05 -19.13
N GLU A 82 -2.61 0.16 -20.02
CA GLU A 82 -3.63 0.41 -21.06
C GLU A 82 -4.63 -0.73 -20.96
N ASN A 83 -5.87 -0.45 -20.56
CA ASN A 83 -6.89 -1.46 -20.27
C ASN A 83 -6.40 -2.55 -19.28
N LEU A 84 -5.59 -2.13 -18.30
CA LEU A 84 -5.07 -3.04 -17.27
C LEU A 84 -6.10 -3.25 -16.17
N THR A 85 -6.50 -4.48 -15.96
CA THR A 85 -7.45 -4.85 -14.90
C THR A 85 -6.73 -5.55 -13.75
N ILE A 86 -6.88 -5.01 -12.55
CA ILE A 86 -6.47 -5.62 -11.29
C ILE A 86 -7.71 -6.31 -10.70
N LYS A 87 -7.65 -7.62 -10.49
CA LYS A 87 -8.75 -8.46 -10.01
C LYS A 87 -8.50 -9.00 -8.61
N ASN A 88 -9.53 -9.57 -8.02
CA ASN A 88 -9.49 -10.16 -6.68
C ASN A 88 -9.03 -9.16 -5.62
N LEU A 89 -9.71 -8.04 -5.56
CA LEU A 89 -9.53 -7.01 -4.55
C LEU A 89 -10.89 -6.51 -4.05
N ILE A 90 -10.90 -5.84 -2.93
CA ILE A 90 -12.09 -5.16 -2.39
C ILE A 90 -11.85 -3.66 -2.57
N PRO A 91 -12.47 -3.01 -3.57
CA PRO A 91 -12.18 -1.61 -3.92
C PRO A 91 -12.40 -0.63 -2.77
N SER A 92 -13.40 -0.86 -1.91
CA SER A 92 -13.66 -0.02 -0.74
C SER A 92 -12.51 -0.03 0.29
N HIS A 93 -11.65 -1.06 0.28
CA HIS A 93 -10.48 -1.11 1.17
C HIS A 93 -9.34 -0.17 0.75
N ILE A 94 -9.36 0.33 -0.49
CA ILE A 94 -8.37 1.26 -1.04
C ILE A 94 -9.01 2.53 -1.60
N GLU A 95 -10.22 2.88 -1.17
CA GLU A 95 -10.97 4.04 -1.66
C GLU A 95 -10.20 5.35 -1.49
N SER A 96 -9.45 5.51 -0.41
CA SER A 96 -8.60 6.68 -0.19
C SER A 96 -7.48 6.83 -1.23
N LEU A 97 -6.95 5.72 -1.78
CA LEU A 97 -6.01 5.73 -2.89
C LEU A 97 -6.71 6.05 -4.22
N THR A 98 -7.78 5.30 -4.55
CA THR A 98 -8.48 5.49 -5.84
C THR A 98 -9.04 6.89 -5.97
N SER A 99 -9.58 7.48 -4.88
CA SER A 99 -10.02 8.87 -4.86
C SER A 99 -8.90 9.85 -5.19
N LYS A 100 -7.69 9.64 -4.67
CA LYS A 100 -6.53 10.50 -4.96
C LYS A 100 -6.00 10.32 -6.38
N LEU A 101 -6.05 9.11 -6.92
CA LEU A 101 -5.68 8.86 -8.31
C LEU A 101 -6.69 9.49 -9.28
N ILE A 102 -8.00 9.39 -8.98
CA ILE A 102 -9.06 10.08 -9.75
C ILE A 102 -8.91 11.60 -9.65
N GLU A 103 -8.65 12.14 -8.45
CA GLU A 103 -8.36 13.56 -8.25
C GLU A 103 -7.17 14.00 -9.11
N ALA A 104 -6.12 13.17 -9.25
CA ALA A 104 -4.98 13.42 -10.12
C ALA A 104 -5.32 13.34 -11.62
N GLY A 105 -6.44 12.75 -12.01
CA GLY A 105 -6.89 12.59 -13.39
C GLY A 105 -6.68 11.19 -13.97
N VAL A 106 -6.53 10.16 -13.12
CA VAL A 106 -6.52 8.76 -13.59
C VAL A 106 -7.94 8.35 -13.98
N GLU A 107 -8.11 7.87 -15.20
CA GLU A 107 -9.36 7.30 -15.70
C GLU A 107 -9.40 5.81 -15.33
N MET A 108 -10.36 5.41 -14.49
CA MET A 108 -10.51 4.02 -14.06
C MET A 108 -11.99 3.64 -13.92
N ASN A 109 -12.26 2.37 -14.19
CA ASN A 109 -13.55 1.74 -13.91
C ASN A 109 -13.42 0.83 -12.69
N ILE A 110 -14.26 1.08 -11.69
CA ILE A 110 -14.28 0.33 -10.43
C ILE A 110 -15.49 -0.58 -10.43
N SER A 111 -15.27 -1.89 -10.40
CA SER A 111 -16.28 -2.94 -10.32
C SER A 111 -16.34 -3.51 -8.90
N GLU A 112 -17.12 -4.57 -8.67
CA GLU A 112 -17.33 -5.16 -7.35
C GLU A 112 -16.04 -5.73 -6.75
N ASP A 113 -15.20 -6.39 -7.57
CA ASP A 113 -13.98 -7.11 -7.16
C ASP A 113 -12.74 -6.74 -7.98
N SER A 114 -12.82 -5.67 -8.79
CA SER A 114 -11.76 -5.31 -9.73
C SER A 114 -11.71 -3.82 -10.03
N ILE A 115 -10.53 -3.36 -10.46
CA ILE A 115 -10.30 -2.00 -10.96
C ILE A 115 -9.60 -2.11 -12.31
N THR A 116 -10.19 -1.48 -13.33
CA THR A 116 -9.60 -1.38 -14.66
C THR A 116 -9.09 0.05 -14.88
N ILE A 117 -7.81 0.19 -15.17
CA ILE A 117 -7.23 1.44 -15.63
C ILE A 117 -7.41 1.50 -17.14
N GLU A 118 -8.18 2.49 -17.64
CA GLU A 118 -8.55 2.52 -19.05
C GLU A 118 -7.38 2.91 -19.95
N LYS A 119 -6.69 3.98 -19.60
CA LYS A 119 -5.51 4.46 -20.33
C LYS A 119 -4.61 5.32 -19.47
N ARG A 120 -3.35 5.42 -19.88
CA ARG A 120 -2.39 6.36 -19.30
C ARG A 120 -2.74 7.80 -19.71
N GLY A 121 -2.76 8.71 -18.73
CA GLY A 121 -3.11 10.11 -18.92
C GLY A 121 -1.99 11.09 -18.58
N LYS A 122 -2.34 12.37 -18.62
CA LYS A 122 -1.55 13.44 -18.00
C LYS A 122 -2.15 13.77 -16.65
N TYR A 123 -1.34 13.67 -15.61
CA TYR A 123 -1.80 13.80 -14.23
C TYR A 123 -1.44 15.15 -13.64
N LYS A 124 -2.29 15.68 -12.77
CA LYS A 124 -2.04 16.89 -12.00
C LYS A 124 -1.60 16.56 -10.58
N ALA A 125 -0.84 17.47 -9.99
CA ALA A 125 -0.39 17.35 -8.62
C ALA A 125 -1.55 17.25 -7.63
N VAL A 126 -1.38 16.44 -6.58
CA VAL A 126 -2.33 16.25 -5.49
C VAL A 126 -1.65 16.34 -4.14
N SER A 127 -2.43 16.64 -3.10
CA SER A 127 -1.97 16.63 -1.72
C SER A 127 -2.51 15.40 -1.00
N ILE A 128 -1.62 14.72 -0.25
CA ILE A 128 -1.90 13.49 0.47
C ILE A 128 -1.46 13.67 1.92
N LYS A 129 -2.28 13.16 2.82
CA LYS A 129 -1.97 13.04 4.24
C LYS A 129 -2.25 11.61 4.69
N THR A 130 -1.26 10.94 5.26
CA THR A 130 -1.48 9.61 5.82
C THR A 130 -2.30 9.72 7.10
N LEU A 131 -3.26 8.83 7.27
CA LEU A 131 -4.15 8.77 8.43
C LEU A 131 -4.53 7.32 8.72
N PRO A 132 -4.91 6.98 9.96
CA PRO A 132 -5.52 5.69 10.26
C PRO A 132 -6.71 5.41 9.35
N TYR A 133 -6.95 4.13 9.08
CA TYR A 133 -8.08 3.70 8.24
C TYR A 133 -9.42 4.29 8.73
N PRO A 134 -10.28 4.80 7.82
CA PRO A 134 -10.23 4.70 6.34
C PRO A 134 -9.43 5.82 5.63
N GLY A 135 -8.57 6.55 6.33
CA GLY A 135 -7.69 7.54 5.71
C GLY A 135 -6.64 6.92 4.79
N PHE A 136 -5.77 7.76 4.19
CA PHE A 136 -4.75 7.29 3.26
C PHE A 136 -3.71 6.44 4.02
N PRO A 137 -3.51 5.16 3.61
CA PRO A 137 -2.64 4.26 4.36
C PRO A 137 -1.16 4.63 4.19
N THR A 138 -0.44 4.67 5.31
CA THR A 138 1.00 4.92 5.32
C THR A 138 1.78 3.90 4.45
N ASP A 139 1.25 2.67 4.28
CA ASP A 139 1.87 1.61 3.48
C ASP A 139 1.76 1.83 1.97
N LEU A 140 0.90 2.74 1.51
CA LEU A 140 0.84 3.17 0.11
C LEU A 140 1.53 4.52 -0.13
N GLN A 141 2.05 5.15 0.93
CA GLN A 141 2.72 6.44 0.83
C GLN A 141 3.99 6.35 -0.05
N GLN A 142 4.92 5.44 0.28
CA GLN A 142 6.16 5.27 -0.48
C GLN A 142 5.90 4.74 -1.91
N PRO A 143 5.05 3.72 -2.14
CA PRO A 143 4.70 3.26 -3.49
C PRO A 143 4.06 4.32 -4.39
N LEU A 144 3.38 5.33 -3.81
CA LEU A 144 2.75 6.40 -4.57
C LEU A 144 3.74 7.50 -5.01
N ILE A 145 4.89 7.67 -4.35
CA ILE A 145 5.88 8.72 -4.70
C ILE A 145 6.26 8.67 -6.19
N PRO A 146 6.56 7.53 -6.82
CA PRO A 146 6.86 7.48 -8.25
C PRO A 146 5.74 8.06 -9.13
N PHE A 147 4.46 7.79 -8.80
CA PHE A 147 3.33 8.39 -9.51
C PHE A 147 3.33 9.91 -9.38
N LEU A 148 3.59 10.43 -8.18
CA LEU A 148 3.61 11.87 -7.94
C LEU A 148 4.76 12.57 -8.68
N THR A 149 5.86 11.88 -8.98
CA THR A 149 6.94 12.43 -9.83
C THR A 149 6.50 12.66 -11.27
N GLN A 150 5.42 12.00 -11.71
CA GLN A 150 4.86 12.12 -13.07
C GLN A 150 3.65 13.08 -13.14
N CYS A 151 3.27 13.71 -12.02
CA CYS A 151 2.18 14.66 -11.96
C CYS A 151 2.67 16.09 -12.28
N HIS A 152 1.96 16.85 -13.12
CA HIS A 152 2.26 18.23 -13.39
C HIS A 152 2.02 19.12 -12.16
N GLY A 153 3.02 19.85 -11.72
CA GLY A 153 2.97 20.76 -10.58
C GLY A 153 3.75 20.25 -9.35
N ILE A 154 3.33 20.63 -8.16
CA ILE A 154 3.96 20.24 -6.90
C ILE A 154 2.94 19.47 -6.07
N SER A 155 3.19 18.18 -5.91
CA SER A 155 2.45 17.34 -4.97
C SER A 155 3.03 17.45 -3.57
N THR A 156 2.19 17.32 -2.55
CA THR A 156 2.62 17.32 -1.15
C THR A 156 2.17 16.01 -0.48
N VAL A 157 3.09 15.39 0.24
CA VAL A 157 2.81 14.20 1.05
C VAL A 157 3.18 14.51 2.50
N GLU A 158 2.18 14.46 3.40
CA GLU A 158 2.36 14.60 4.85
C GLU A 158 2.23 13.19 5.48
N GLU A 159 3.32 12.70 6.06
CA GLU A 159 3.35 11.44 6.81
C GLU A 159 3.08 11.71 8.29
N THR A 160 1.98 11.16 8.82
CA THR A 160 1.57 11.40 10.21
C THR A 160 1.57 10.15 11.09
N ILE A 161 1.79 8.98 10.50
CA ILE A 161 1.71 7.69 11.20
C ILE A 161 3.09 7.20 11.60
N TRP A 162 4.06 7.24 10.65
CA TRP A 162 5.41 6.75 10.88
C TRP A 162 6.43 7.89 10.89
N GLU A 163 7.37 7.76 11.78
CA GLU A 163 8.56 8.61 11.77
C GLU A 163 9.54 8.12 10.71
N ASN A 164 10.22 9.07 10.04
CA ASN A 164 11.30 8.78 9.10
C ASN A 164 10.93 7.79 7.97
N ARG A 165 9.80 8.05 7.26
CA ARG A 165 9.30 7.15 6.19
C ARG A 165 9.59 7.64 4.76
N PHE A 166 10.59 8.50 4.58
CA PHE A 166 11.00 9.02 3.29
C PHE A 166 12.41 8.54 2.86
N GLN A 167 12.88 7.40 3.36
CA GLN A 167 14.21 6.88 3.03
C GLN A 167 14.38 6.59 1.54
N ASN A 168 13.31 6.16 0.86
CA ASN A 168 13.30 5.92 -0.58
C ASN A 168 13.54 7.19 -1.41
N VAL A 169 13.33 8.38 -0.84
CA VAL A 169 13.52 9.67 -1.56
C VAL A 169 14.96 9.89 -1.98
N TYR A 170 15.93 9.42 -1.20
CA TYR A 170 17.33 9.53 -1.56
C TYR A 170 17.61 8.91 -2.94
N ASP A 171 17.23 7.63 -3.11
CA ASP A 171 17.46 6.93 -4.37
C ASP A 171 16.52 7.41 -5.48
N THR A 172 15.27 7.79 -5.16
CA THR A 172 14.36 8.41 -6.14
C THR A 172 14.95 9.70 -6.73
N ASN A 173 15.56 10.54 -5.91
CA ASN A 173 16.25 11.77 -6.37
C ASN A 173 17.51 11.44 -7.20
N ARG A 174 18.28 10.40 -6.83
CA ARG A 174 19.41 9.92 -7.65
C ARG A 174 18.98 9.44 -9.04
N MET A 175 17.76 8.91 -9.16
CA MET A 175 17.15 8.52 -10.44
C MET A 175 16.67 9.72 -11.25
N GLY A 176 16.65 10.95 -10.71
CA GLY A 176 16.28 12.17 -11.43
C GLY A 176 15.02 12.87 -10.93
N ALA A 177 14.43 12.41 -9.85
CA ALA A 177 13.28 13.08 -9.24
C ALA A 177 13.68 14.42 -8.58
N ASN A 178 12.70 15.26 -8.31
CA ASN A 178 12.87 16.52 -7.59
C ASN A 178 11.96 16.52 -6.35
N ILE A 179 12.48 15.97 -5.26
CA ILE A 179 11.75 15.79 -4.01
C ILE A 179 12.52 16.45 -2.86
N ILE A 180 11.84 17.31 -2.11
CA ILE A 180 12.37 17.95 -0.91
C ILE A 180 11.56 17.46 0.29
N VAL A 181 12.23 16.89 1.27
CA VAL A 181 11.61 16.45 2.54
C VAL A 181 11.93 17.48 3.63
N LYS A 182 10.89 17.88 4.38
CA LYS A 182 10.99 18.76 5.55
C LYS A 182 10.60 18.00 6.79
N ASP A 183 11.37 18.16 7.86
CA ASP A 183 11.12 17.63 9.21
C ASP A 183 10.83 16.12 9.22
N ASN A 184 11.34 15.35 8.24
CA ASN A 184 11.06 13.93 8.00
C ASN A 184 9.56 13.58 7.91
N ARG A 185 8.69 14.58 7.73
CA ARG A 185 7.22 14.41 7.72
C ARG A 185 6.54 14.92 6.48
N ILE A 186 7.10 15.89 5.78
CA ILE A 186 6.45 16.51 4.61
C ILE A 186 7.39 16.42 3.43
N ALA A 187 6.97 15.71 2.39
CA ALA A 187 7.65 15.70 1.10
C ALA A 187 6.92 16.60 0.10
N LYS A 188 7.66 17.45 -0.59
CA LYS A 188 7.21 18.20 -1.77
C LYS A 188 7.85 17.58 -3.01
N ILE A 189 7.02 17.10 -3.92
CA ILE A 189 7.42 16.40 -5.15
C ILE A 189 7.06 17.29 -6.33
N LYS A 190 8.07 17.79 -7.03
CA LYS A 190 7.88 18.58 -8.25
C LYS A 190 7.97 17.65 -9.46
N GLY A 191 6.90 17.51 -10.21
CA GLY A 191 6.81 16.76 -11.48
C GLY A 191 6.52 17.72 -12.65
N VAL A 192 6.61 17.29 -13.88
CA VAL A 192 6.99 15.93 -14.35
C VAL A 192 8.51 15.80 -14.34
N THR A 193 9.05 14.67 -13.89
CA THR A 193 10.48 14.39 -13.94
C THR A 193 10.75 13.12 -14.78
N LYS A 194 11.84 13.17 -15.54
CA LYS A 194 12.31 12.02 -16.30
C LYS A 194 13.24 11.20 -15.41
N LEU A 195 12.81 9.98 -15.05
CA LEU A 195 13.65 9.09 -14.25
C LEU A 195 14.59 8.30 -15.15
N THR A 196 15.80 8.02 -14.66
CA THR A 196 16.82 7.20 -15.33
C THR A 196 17.21 6.03 -14.45
N GLY A 197 17.45 4.88 -15.07
CA GLY A 197 17.87 3.66 -14.41
C GLY A 197 19.14 3.84 -13.60
N LYS A 198 19.18 3.24 -12.42
CA LYS A 198 20.31 3.28 -11.47
C LYS A 198 20.36 2.00 -10.66
N ASN A 199 21.51 1.76 -10.04
CA ASN A 199 21.60 0.80 -8.93
C ASN A 199 21.06 1.48 -7.67
N VAL A 200 19.99 0.91 -7.11
CA VAL A 200 19.27 1.39 -5.94
C VAL A 200 19.10 0.28 -4.93
N THR A 201 18.77 0.64 -3.70
CA THR A 201 18.67 -0.34 -2.60
C THR A 201 17.27 -0.31 -2.00
N ALA A 202 16.65 -1.47 -1.88
CA ALA A 202 15.43 -1.60 -1.08
C ALA A 202 15.79 -1.46 0.41
N THR A 203 15.33 -0.38 1.04
CA THR A 203 15.57 -0.11 2.47
C THR A 203 14.60 -0.86 3.36
N ASP A 204 13.40 -1.08 2.89
CA ASP A 204 12.30 -1.78 3.53
C ASP A 204 11.30 -2.28 2.47
N LEU A 205 10.21 -2.91 2.89
CA LEU A 205 9.20 -3.49 2.00
C LEU A 205 8.57 -2.43 1.07
N ARG A 206 8.16 -1.29 1.61
CA ARG A 206 7.43 -0.26 0.85
C ARG A 206 8.37 0.65 0.06
N GLY A 207 9.55 0.94 0.62
CA GLY A 207 10.64 1.60 -0.10
C GLY A 207 11.09 0.77 -1.29
N GLY A 208 11.24 -0.54 -1.11
CA GLY A 208 11.55 -1.47 -2.21
C GLY A 208 10.48 -1.47 -3.31
N ALA A 209 9.20 -1.52 -2.95
CA ALA A 209 8.10 -1.41 -3.92
C ALA A 209 8.14 -0.06 -4.67
N SER A 210 8.46 1.03 -3.97
CA SER A 210 8.67 2.34 -4.60
C SER A 210 9.82 2.32 -5.63
N MET A 211 10.95 1.70 -5.28
CA MET A 211 12.10 1.57 -6.21
C MET A 211 11.75 0.71 -7.42
N LEU A 212 10.98 -0.36 -7.23
CA LEU A 212 10.48 -1.18 -8.33
C LEU A 212 9.62 -0.35 -9.30
N ILE A 213 8.67 0.43 -8.77
CA ILE A 213 7.83 1.31 -9.60
C ILE A 213 8.69 2.37 -10.30
N CYS A 214 9.66 2.97 -9.61
CA CYS A 214 10.61 3.90 -10.24
C CYS A 214 11.36 3.23 -11.39
N GLY A 215 11.83 1.99 -11.21
CA GLY A 215 12.53 1.21 -12.25
C GLY A 215 11.66 0.94 -13.46
N LEU A 216 10.37 0.63 -13.27
CA LEU A 216 9.43 0.37 -14.35
C LEU A 216 9.17 1.59 -15.24
N ILE A 217 9.25 2.81 -14.69
CA ILE A 217 9.02 4.05 -15.45
C ILE A 217 10.32 4.77 -15.88
N ALA A 218 11.48 4.31 -15.41
CA ALA A 218 12.77 4.91 -15.73
C ALA A 218 13.26 4.53 -17.12
N GLU A 219 14.03 5.42 -17.77
CA GLU A 219 14.77 5.06 -18.97
C GLU A 219 16.06 4.30 -18.60
N GLY A 220 16.34 3.21 -19.29
CA GLY A 220 17.50 2.36 -19.07
C GLY A 220 17.22 1.23 -18.09
N ILE A 221 18.26 0.71 -17.45
CA ILE A 221 18.19 -0.44 -16.55
C ILE A 221 18.29 0.05 -15.10
N THR A 222 17.38 -0.43 -14.26
CA THR A 222 17.44 -0.25 -12.80
C THR A 222 17.72 -1.59 -12.15
N THR A 223 18.77 -1.64 -11.34
CA THR A 223 19.07 -2.81 -10.50
C THR A 223 18.68 -2.49 -9.05
N ILE A 224 17.95 -3.39 -8.40
CA ILE A 224 17.48 -3.20 -7.04
C ILE A 224 18.13 -4.23 -6.12
N ASP A 225 18.98 -3.75 -5.22
CA ASP A 225 19.59 -4.60 -4.19
C ASP A 225 18.61 -4.85 -3.02
N ASN A 226 18.89 -5.89 -2.21
CA ASN A 226 18.09 -6.29 -1.06
C ASN A 226 16.62 -6.64 -1.40
N VAL A 227 16.39 -7.21 -2.57
CA VAL A 227 15.06 -7.58 -3.08
C VAL A 227 14.25 -8.46 -2.13
N LYS A 228 14.90 -9.15 -1.18
CA LYS A 228 14.24 -9.92 -0.10
C LYS A 228 13.18 -9.13 0.67
N TYR A 229 13.35 -7.80 0.78
CA TYR A 229 12.35 -6.96 1.42
C TYR A 229 11.08 -6.85 0.59
N ILE A 230 11.17 -6.85 -0.73
CA ILE A 230 10.01 -6.82 -1.64
C ILE A 230 9.32 -8.19 -1.64
N LEU A 231 10.09 -9.25 -1.84
CA LEU A 231 9.56 -10.62 -2.01
C LEU A 231 8.81 -11.15 -0.79
N ARG A 232 9.08 -10.65 0.41
CA ARG A 232 8.35 -11.07 1.61
C ARG A 232 6.90 -10.59 1.67
N GLY A 233 6.51 -9.60 0.88
CA GLY A 233 5.17 -8.99 0.94
C GLY A 233 4.48 -8.83 -0.42
N TYR A 234 5.12 -9.29 -1.49
CA TYR A 234 4.54 -9.31 -2.84
C TYR A 234 4.79 -10.70 -3.45
N ASP A 235 3.73 -11.47 -3.52
CA ASP A 235 3.80 -12.82 -4.09
C ASP A 235 4.02 -12.77 -5.60
N ASP A 236 5.10 -13.43 -6.08
CA ASP A 236 5.49 -13.53 -7.50
C ASP A 236 5.38 -12.21 -8.29
N ILE A 237 5.83 -11.10 -7.69
CA ILE A 237 5.69 -9.77 -8.33
C ILE A 237 6.35 -9.69 -9.70
N CYS A 238 7.53 -10.34 -9.87
CA CYS A 238 8.23 -10.39 -11.16
C CYS A 238 7.41 -11.16 -12.20
N GLY A 239 6.90 -12.35 -11.86
CA GLY A 239 6.09 -13.14 -12.75
C GLY A 239 4.76 -12.47 -13.11
N LYS A 240 4.08 -11.86 -12.15
CA LYS A 240 2.84 -11.11 -12.39
C LYS A 240 3.06 -9.94 -13.35
N LEU A 241 4.10 -9.14 -13.13
CA LEU A 241 4.42 -7.98 -13.97
C LEU A 241 4.92 -8.38 -15.36
N SER A 242 5.75 -9.43 -15.47
CA SER A 242 6.22 -9.96 -16.78
C SER A 242 5.06 -10.42 -17.64
N LYS A 243 4.03 -11.08 -17.07
CA LYS A 243 2.83 -11.52 -17.79
C LYS A 243 2.04 -10.38 -18.43
N VAL A 244 2.14 -9.18 -17.91
CA VAL A 244 1.49 -7.97 -18.47
C VAL A 244 2.47 -7.09 -19.27
N GLY A 245 3.66 -7.62 -19.59
CA GLY A 245 4.60 -6.99 -20.51
C GLY A 245 5.72 -6.16 -19.88
N ALA A 246 5.86 -6.14 -18.57
CA ALA A 246 7.00 -5.51 -17.93
C ALA A 246 8.29 -6.29 -18.19
N LYS A 247 9.37 -5.58 -18.49
CA LYS A 247 10.72 -6.17 -18.63
C LYS A 247 11.39 -6.18 -17.26
N ILE A 248 11.18 -7.24 -16.53
CA ILE A 248 11.67 -7.43 -15.17
C ILE A 248 12.13 -8.87 -14.96
N GLU A 249 13.24 -9.06 -14.27
CA GLU A 249 13.79 -10.37 -13.93
C GLU A 249 14.39 -10.36 -12.53
N LEU A 250 14.44 -11.51 -11.92
CA LEU A 250 15.13 -11.75 -10.65
C LEU A 250 16.46 -12.44 -10.96
N ILE A 251 17.58 -11.85 -10.55
CA ILE A 251 18.94 -12.33 -10.81
C ILE A 251 19.62 -12.73 -9.49
#